data_2bc94e96dba2ae53ef1b32cc556d26af
#
_entry.id   2bc94e96dba2ae53ef1b32cc556d26af
#
_cell.length_a   1.000
_cell.length_b   1.000
_cell.length_c   1.000
_cell.angle_alpha   90.00
_cell.angle_beta   90.00
_cell.angle_gamma   90.00
#
_symmetry.space_group_name_H-M   'P 1'
#
loop_
_entity.id
_entity.type
_entity.pdbx_description
1 polymer ?
#
loop_
_entity_poly.entity_id
_entity_poly.type
_entity_poly.pdbx_seq_one_letter_code
_entity_poly.pdbx_strand_id
1 'polypeptide(L)'
;MAYLLLKKEKSSAMKQKNKLFLVLFIILIIAITILSLLPPKSGLELGKSDKLNHFLAYTILSLNFGFISTNIRSYFIGIPFLIAYGLLIEFFQGFVPGRDPSFYDALANSAGVFSGFFIFRLLGRIK
;
A
#
# COMPACT_ATOMS: atom_id res chain seq x y z
N MET A 1 11.62 -33.88 -19.62
CA MET A 1 10.19 -33.96 -19.25
C MET A 1 9.93 -33.43 -17.83
N ALA A 2 10.52 -34.01 -16.78
CA ALA A 2 10.35 -33.55 -15.40
C ALA A 2 10.72 -32.08 -15.17
N TYR A 3 11.83 -31.61 -15.75
CA TYR A 3 12.26 -30.21 -15.68
C TYR A 3 11.21 -29.23 -16.24
N LEU A 4 10.61 -29.57 -17.38
CA LEU A 4 9.57 -28.75 -18.02
C LEU A 4 8.29 -28.69 -17.20
N LEU A 5 7.91 -29.80 -16.57
CA LEU A 5 6.75 -29.87 -15.67
C LEU A 5 6.98 -29.00 -14.43
N LEU A 6 8.14 -29.14 -13.77
CA LEU A 6 8.49 -28.31 -12.61
C LEU A 6 8.54 -26.81 -12.94
N LYS A 7 9.06 -26.46 -14.12
CA LYS A 7 9.08 -25.08 -14.60
C LYS A 7 7.67 -24.54 -14.82
N LYS A 8 6.77 -25.36 -15.37
CA LYS A 8 5.36 -24.98 -15.61
C LYS A 8 4.62 -24.80 -14.27
N GLU A 9 4.82 -25.70 -13.31
CA GLU A 9 4.24 -25.59 -11.97
C GLU A 9 4.70 -24.34 -11.23
N LYS A 10 6.01 -24.06 -11.22
CA LYS A 10 6.56 -22.83 -10.62
C LYS A 10 6.01 -21.57 -11.27
N SER A 11 5.87 -21.57 -12.59
CA SER A 11 5.30 -20.43 -13.33
C SER A 11 3.82 -20.21 -12.98
N SER A 12 3.05 -21.29 -12.87
CA SER A 12 1.63 -21.24 -12.49
C SER A 12 1.44 -20.75 -11.05
N ALA A 13 2.21 -21.30 -10.10
CA ALA A 13 2.18 -20.88 -8.70
C ALA A 13 2.56 -19.40 -8.54
N MET A 14 3.55 -18.92 -9.29
CA MET A 14 3.97 -17.52 -9.26
C MET A 14 2.90 -16.58 -9.81
N LYS A 15 2.25 -16.95 -10.92
CA LYS A 15 1.11 -16.19 -11.48
C LYS A 15 -0.06 -16.11 -10.49
N GLN A 16 -0.37 -17.21 -9.82
CA GLN A 16 -1.45 -17.26 -8.82
C GLN A 16 -1.12 -16.40 -7.60
N LYS A 17 0.12 -16.43 -7.13
CA LYS A 17 0.61 -15.60 -6.03
C LYS A 17 0.51 -14.10 -6.37
N ASN A 18 0.96 -13.70 -7.56
CA ASN A 18 0.88 -12.31 -8.01
C ASN A 18 -0.57 -11.83 -8.10
N LYS A 19 -1.48 -12.68 -8.56
CA LYS A 19 -2.92 -12.40 -8.62
C LYS A 19 -3.50 -12.18 -7.22
N LEU A 20 -3.11 -12.98 -6.23
CA LEU A 20 -3.54 -12.81 -4.85
C LEU A 20 -3.12 -11.44 -4.30
N PHE A 21 -1.84 -11.07 -4.45
CA PHE A 21 -1.34 -9.77 -3.97
C PHE A 21 -1.98 -8.60 -4.71
N LEU A 22 -2.31 -8.74 -5.99
CA LEU A 22 -3.05 -7.72 -6.73
C LEU A 22 -4.47 -7.54 -6.18
N VAL A 23 -5.18 -8.61 -5.87
CA VAL A 23 -6.51 -8.55 -5.23
C VAL A 23 -6.41 -7.88 -3.86
N LEU A 24 -5.42 -8.26 -3.04
CA LEU A 24 -5.17 -7.63 -1.75
C LEU A 24 -4.85 -6.13 -1.90
N PHE A 25 -4.09 -5.75 -2.90
CA PHE A 25 -3.78 -4.35 -3.18
C PHE A 25 -5.05 -3.54 -3.47
N ILE A 26 -5.94 -4.06 -4.30
CA ILE A 26 -7.22 -3.43 -4.63
C ILE A 26 -8.07 -3.29 -3.36
N ILE A 27 -8.14 -4.34 -2.54
CA ILE A 27 -8.87 -4.31 -1.25
C ILE A 27 -8.28 -3.25 -0.32
N LEU A 28 -6.95 -3.15 -0.22
CA LEU A 28 -6.28 -2.14 0.60
C LEU A 28 -6.57 -0.72 0.11
N ILE A 29 -6.52 -0.47 -1.20
CA ILE A 29 -6.87 0.84 -1.78
C ILE A 29 -8.31 1.21 -1.41
N ILE A 30 -9.26 0.31 -1.60
CA ILE A 30 -10.66 0.53 -1.26
C ILE A 30 -10.83 0.79 0.26
N ALA A 31 -10.24 -0.04 1.10
CA ALA A 31 -10.33 0.09 2.55
C ALA A 31 -9.72 1.42 3.04
N ILE A 32 -8.53 1.77 2.56
CA ILE A 32 -7.88 3.04 2.92
C ILE A 32 -8.73 4.22 2.47
N THR A 33 -9.27 4.20 1.25
CA THR A 33 -10.15 5.25 0.74
C THR A 33 -11.38 5.42 1.62
N ILE A 34 -12.10 4.33 1.91
CA ILE A 34 -13.31 4.37 2.73
C ILE A 34 -13.00 4.88 4.14
N LEU A 35 -12.02 4.27 4.82
CA LEU A 35 -11.67 4.63 6.20
C LEU A 35 -11.16 6.07 6.32
N SER A 36 -10.41 6.54 5.32
CA SER A 36 -9.88 7.90 5.29
C SER A 36 -10.96 8.96 5.06
N LEU A 37 -12.01 8.64 4.31
CA LEU A 37 -13.07 9.57 3.95
C LEU A 37 -14.32 9.46 4.86
N LEU A 38 -14.32 8.54 5.82
CA LEU A 38 -15.37 8.49 6.84
C LEU A 38 -15.23 9.66 7.82
N PRO A 39 -16.37 10.25 8.27
CA PRO A 39 -16.33 11.27 9.32
C PRO A 39 -15.72 10.73 10.63
N PRO A 40 -15.02 11.56 11.43
CA PRO A 40 -14.32 11.11 12.65
C PRO A 40 -15.23 10.48 13.71
N LYS A 41 -16.52 10.79 13.70
CA LYS A 41 -17.52 10.28 14.65
C LYS A 41 -18.03 8.87 14.33
N SER A 42 -17.50 8.21 13.29
CA SER A 42 -17.97 6.88 12.86
C SER A 42 -17.55 5.73 13.77
N GLY A 43 -16.71 5.97 14.79
CA GLY A 43 -16.23 4.94 15.71
C GLY A 43 -15.22 3.95 15.14
N LEU A 44 -14.79 4.15 13.88
CA LEU A 44 -13.81 3.31 13.19
C LEU A 44 -12.38 3.87 13.33
N GLU A 45 -12.07 4.48 14.45
CA GLU A 45 -10.71 4.94 14.73
C GLU A 45 -9.82 3.74 15.11
N LEU A 46 -8.91 3.42 14.20
CA LEU A 46 -7.90 2.37 14.40
C LEU A 46 -6.67 2.96 15.12
N GLY A 47 -6.80 3.25 16.41
CA GLY A 47 -5.70 3.71 17.24
C GLY A 47 -5.82 5.17 17.69
N LYS A 48 -4.93 5.56 18.63
CA LYS A 48 -4.95 6.86 19.30
C LYS A 48 -4.35 8.01 18.48
N SER A 49 -3.68 7.72 17.38
CA SER A 49 -2.99 8.71 16.55
C SER A 49 -3.36 8.53 15.08
N ASP A 50 -3.98 9.55 14.51
CA ASP A 50 -4.32 9.57 13.09
C ASP A 50 -3.08 9.41 12.21
N LYS A 51 -1.98 10.09 12.57
CA LYS A 51 -0.68 9.97 11.86
C LYS A 51 -0.11 8.56 11.88
N LEU A 52 -0.25 7.83 12.98
CA LEU A 52 0.18 6.44 13.09
C LEU A 52 -0.66 5.54 12.16
N ASN A 53 -1.98 5.77 12.10
CA ASN A 53 -2.86 5.05 11.20
C ASN A 53 -2.48 5.27 9.73
N HIS A 54 -2.23 6.52 9.33
CA HIS A 54 -1.72 6.87 8.00
C HIS A 54 -0.39 6.17 7.70
N PHE A 55 0.57 6.28 8.60
CA PHE A 55 1.87 5.65 8.45
C PHE A 55 1.76 4.12 8.26
N LEU A 56 1.00 3.44 9.13
CA LEU A 56 0.84 1.99 9.06
C LEU A 56 0.09 1.54 7.81
N ALA A 57 -0.99 2.23 7.44
CA ALA A 57 -1.78 1.92 6.25
C ALA A 57 -0.91 1.99 4.98
N TYR A 58 -0.13 3.05 4.82
CA TYR A 58 0.74 3.22 3.65
C TYR A 58 1.99 2.34 3.69
N THR A 59 2.47 1.97 4.88
CA THR A 59 3.52 0.94 5.01
C THR A 59 3.03 -0.41 4.48
N ILE A 60 1.84 -0.84 4.89
CA ILE A 60 1.23 -2.10 4.45
C ILE A 60 0.92 -2.05 2.95
N LEU A 61 0.38 -0.95 2.45
CA LEU A 61 0.08 -0.75 1.03
C LEU A 61 1.35 -0.86 0.17
N SER A 62 2.40 -0.16 0.56
CA SER A 62 3.69 -0.17 -0.14
C SER A 62 4.36 -1.54 -0.07
N LEU A 63 4.34 -2.20 1.09
CA LEU A 63 4.87 -3.54 1.26
C LEU A 63 4.15 -4.54 0.34
N ASN A 64 2.81 -4.49 0.30
CA ASN A 64 2.02 -5.33 -0.60
C ASN A 64 2.33 -5.03 -2.08
N PHE A 65 2.53 -3.76 -2.44
CA PHE A 65 2.95 -3.37 -3.79
C PHE A 65 4.29 -4.00 -4.18
N GLY A 66 5.22 -4.14 -3.24
CA GLY A 66 6.47 -4.86 -3.45
C GLY A 66 6.26 -6.31 -3.93
N PHE A 67 5.29 -7.01 -3.36
CA PHE A 67 4.97 -8.40 -3.76
C PHE A 67 4.34 -8.50 -5.16
N ILE A 68 3.75 -7.43 -5.67
CA ILE A 68 3.23 -7.35 -7.05
C ILE A 68 4.35 -6.98 -8.01
N SER A 69 5.30 -6.17 -7.58
CA SER A 69 6.39 -5.66 -8.40
C SER A 69 7.32 -6.77 -8.87
N THR A 70 7.62 -6.80 -10.17
CA THR A 70 8.45 -7.85 -10.77
C THR A 70 9.94 -7.60 -10.55
N ASN A 71 10.33 -6.35 -10.34
CA ASN A 71 11.71 -5.91 -10.12
C ASN A 71 11.75 -4.59 -9.36
N ILE A 72 12.95 -4.22 -8.91
CA ILE A 72 13.16 -2.98 -8.14
C ILE A 72 12.76 -1.72 -8.90
N ARG A 73 12.98 -1.69 -10.20
CA ARG A 73 12.62 -0.55 -11.05
C ARG A 73 11.11 -0.32 -11.07
N SER A 74 10.32 -1.37 -11.21
CA SER A 74 8.85 -1.31 -11.12
C SER A 74 8.40 -0.75 -9.78
N TYR A 75 9.05 -1.14 -8.70
CA TYR A 75 8.75 -0.64 -7.37
C TYR A 75 9.08 0.87 -7.27
N PHE A 76 10.27 1.29 -7.72
CA PHE A 76 10.64 2.70 -7.74
C PHE A 76 9.66 3.57 -8.53
N ILE A 77 9.18 3.08 -9.67
CA ILE A 77 8.17 3.77 -10.47
C ILE A 77 6.84 3.87 -9.71
N GLY A 78 6.49 2.86 -8.93
CA GLY A 78 5.26 2.83 -8.13
C GLY A 78 5.27 3.79 -6.93
N ILE A 79 6.42 4.10 -6.34
CA ILE A 79 6.52 4.98 -5.17
C ILE A 79 5.85 6.34 -5.40
N PRO A 80 6.14 7.09 -6.47
CA PRO A 80 5.46 8.36 -6.75
C PRO A 80 3.95 8.22 -6.87
N PHE A 81 3.44 7.12 -7.43
CA PHE A 81 2.00 6.87 -7.54
C PHE A 81 1.36 6.61 -6.17
N LEU A 82 2.03 5.89 -5.29
CA LEU A 82 1.55 5.66 -3.92
C LEU A 82 1.54 6.97 -3.11
N ILE A 83 2.56 7.80 -3.28
CA ILE A 83 2.62 9.13 -2.64
C ILE A 83 1.52 10.04 -3.20
N ALA A 84 1.33 10.07 -4.52
CA ALA A 84 0.28 10.85 -5.17
C ALA A 84 -1.12 10.40 -4.70
N TYR A 85 -1.34 9.11 -4.53
CA TYR A 85 -2.56 8.58 -3.95
C TYR A 85 -2.79 9.10 -2.52
N GLY A 86 -1.75 9.11 -1.69
CA GLY A 86 -1.81 9.70 -0.34
C GLY A 86 -2.18 11.18 -0.35
N LEU A 87 -1.59 11.97 -1.25
CA LEU A 87 -1.92 13.39 -1.41
C LEU A 87 -3.36 13.60 -1.87
N LEU A 88 -3.87 12.75 -2.77
CA LEU A 88 -5.26 12.80 -3.21
C LEU A 88 -6.22 12.50 -2.05
N ILE A 89 -5.92 11.52 -1.23
CA ILE A 89 -6.74 11.21 -0.03
C ILE A 89 -6.79 12.42 0.90
N GLU A 90 -5.64 13.05 1.20
CA GLU A 90 -5.59 14.27 2.02
C GLU A 90 -6.43 15.40 1.42
N PHE A 91 -6.34 15.59 0.11
CA PHE A 91 -7.14 16.59 -0.60
C PHE A 91 -8.65 16.33 -0.43
N PHE A 92 -9.10 15.10 -0.63
CA PHE A 92 -10.51 14.74 -0.47
C PHE A 92 -10.98 14.80 0.99
N GLN A 93 -10.10 14.53 1.96
CA GLN A 93 -10.42 14.70 3.38
C GLN A 93 -10.83 16.14 3.72
N GLY A 94 -10.32 17.13 3.00
CA GLY A 94 -10.73 18.53 3.16
C GLY A 94 -12.21 18.79 2.88
N PHE A 95 -12.90 17.89 2.19
CA PHE A 95 -14.33 18.00 1.92
C PHE A 95 -15.19 17.19 2.91
N VAL A 96 -14.58 16.45 3.80
CA VAL A 96 -15.27 15.61 4.78
C VAL A 96 -15.53 16.41 6.06
N PRO A 97 -16.80 16.55 6.51
CA PRO A 97 -17.12 17.28 7.72
C PRO A 97 -16.37 16.72 8.95
N GLY A 98 -15.69 17.58 9.68
CA GLY A 98 -14.95 17.23 10.89
C GLY A 98 -13.56 16.65 10.62
N ARG A 99 -13.08 16.65 9.36
CA ARG A 99 -11.69 16.33 9.01
C ARG A 99 -10.98 17.57 8.49
N ASP A 100 -9.76 17.77 8.98
CA ASP A 100 -8.86 18.82 8.51
C ASP A 100 -7.68 18.18 7.79
N PRO A 101 -7.45 18.50 6.50
CA PRO A 101 -6.29 17.99 5.78
C PRO A 101 -5.02 18.47 6.48
N SER A 102 -4.07 17.58 6.68
CA SER A 102 -2.86 17.83 7.43
C SER A 102 -1.62 17.54 6.59
N PHE A 103 -0.72 18.51 6.50
CA PHE A 103 0.60 18.29 5.91
C PHE A 103 1.37 17.16 6.62
N TYR A 104 1.21 17.05 7.94
CA TYR A 104 1.84 15.98 8.71
C TYR A 104 1.27 14.60 8.39
N ASP A 105 0.00 14.50 8.01
CA ASP A 105 -0.61 13.24 7.59
C ASP A 105 -0.10 12.85 6.20
N ALA A 106 0.08 13.81 5.30
CA ALA A 106 0.75 13.58 4.03
C ALA A 106 2.21 13.11 4.20
N LEU A 107 2.94 13.67 5.17
CA LEU A 107 4.29 13.21 5.52
C LEU A 107 4.25 11.79 6.10
N ALA A 108 3.28 11.46 6.95
CA ALA A 108 3.11 10.13 7.51
C ALA A 108 2.81 9.08 6.42
N ASN A 109 1.97 9.42 5.44
CA ASN A 109 1.70 8.59 4.27
C ASN A 109 2.99 8.31 3.50
N SER A 110 3.77 9.34 3.18
CA SER A 110 5.02 9.23 2.43
C SER A 110 6.07 8.43 3.21
N ALA A 111 6.21 8.68 4.50
CA ALA A 111 7.09 7.91 5.37
C ALA A 111 6.70 6.43 5.42
N GLY A 112 5.39 6.14 5.42
CA GLY A 112 4.86 4.78 5.33
C GLY A 112 5.25 4.10 4.03
N VAL A 113 5.10 4.79 2.90
CA VAL A 113 5.49 4.26 1.58
C VAL A 113 6.97 3.88 1.55
N PHE A 114 7.86 4.75 2.02
CA PHE A 114 9.30 4.46 2.09
C PHE A 114 9.62 3.35 3.08
N SER A 115 8.97 3.30 4.24
CA SER A 115 9.14 2.23 5.22
C SER A 115 8.77 0.87 4.64
N GLY A 116 7.65 0.78 3.95
CA GLY A 116 7.24 -0.45 3.24
C GLY A 116 8.26 -0.88 2.19
N PHE A 117 8.80 0.07 1.42
CA PHE A 117 9.86 -0.19 0.46
C PHE A 117 11.13 -0.75 1.13
N PHE A 118 11.61 -0.12 2.20
CA PHE A 118 12.81 -0.56 2.90
C PHE A 118 12.62 -1.94 3.55
N ILE A 119 11.48 -2.18 4.21
CA ILE A 119 11.15 -3.50 4.77
C ILE A 119 11.16 -4.56 3.68
N PHE A 120 10.55 -4.28 2.53
CA PHE A 120 10.52 -5.21 1.40
C PHE A 120 11.93 -5.52 0.88
N ARG A 121 12.79 -4.51 0.79
CA ARG A 121 14.21 -4.68 0.41
C ARG A 121 14.97 -5.57 1.40
N LEU A 122 14.73 -5.39 2.70
CA LEU A 122 15.34 -6.22 3.74
C LEU A 122 14.90 -7.69 3.67
N LEU A 123 13.70 -7.96 3.16
CA LEU A 123 13.23 -9.32 2.92
C LEU A 123 13.95 -10.02 1.74
N GLY A 124 14.77 -9.29 0.98
CA GLY A 124 15.55 -9.85 -0.13
C GLY A 124 14.73 -10.42 -1.30
N ARG A 125 13.49 -10.01 -1.43
CA ARG A 125 12.53 -10.59 -2.40
C ARG A 125 12.66 -10.03 -3.81
N ILE A 126 13.30 -8.86 -3.97
CA ILE A 126 13.57 -8.22 -5.27
C ILE A 126 15.07 -7.98 -5.41
N LYS A 127 15.61 -8.38 -6.54
CA LYS A 127 16.98 -8.07 -6.96
C LYS A 127 17.02 -6.82 -7.82
#